data_28cef296c79b485ce5fbe60ac2700e01
#
_entry.id   28cef296c79b485ce5fbe60ac2700e01
#
_cell.length_a   1.000
_cell.length_b   1.000
_cell.length_c   1.000
_cell.angle_alpha   90.00
_cell.angle_beta   90.00
_cell.angle_gamma   90.00
#
_symmetry.space_group_name_H-M   'P 1'
#
loop_
_entity.id
_entity.type
_entity.pdbx_description
1 polymer ?
#
loop_
_entity_poly.entity_id
_entity_poly.type
_entity_poly.pdbx_seq_one_letter_code
_entity_poly.pdbx_strand_id
1 'polypeptide(L)'
;VFEAGIRDGIIKEADSAYFQVFSVAGMKGTLAFNCPRILSDKELSPDSIQDVSFAVIEGREQIWRLYNFVKRYFPGFEEAYISNIADMPGVRESSRFEGEYVYSKEDMTASKTFENPVLHASYPIDIHSYKKDTSTLEKAVNDYYLPVESLKSAQFKNLYFAGRNLSATFEAQAALRIQTSCFSMGEAVAKDILRRQK
;
A
#
# COMPACT_ATOMS: atom_id res chain seq x y z
N VAL A 1 -13.15 -20.58 -10.43
CA VAL A 1 -14.26 -19.81 -9.83
C VAL A 1 -14.38 -18.45 -10.51
N PHE A 2 -13.32 -17.63 -10.61
CA PHE A 2 -13.36 -16.31 -11.25
C PHE A 2 -13.77 -16.36 -12.72
N GLU A 3 -13.24 -17.31 -13.50
CA GLU A 3 -13.64 -17.52 -14.90
C GLU A 3 -15.15 -17.80 -15.04
N ALA A 4 -15.73 -18.54 -14.12
CA ALA A 4 -17.16 -18.78 -14.09
C ALA A 4 -17.96 -17.50 -13.82
N GLY A 5 -17.49 -16.67 -12.84
CA GLY A 5 -18.14 -15.41 -12.54
C GLY A 5 -18.09 -14.40 -13.71
N ILE A 6 -16.96 -14.39 -14.44
CA ILE A 6 -16.81 -13.56 -15.66
C ILE A 6 -17.73 -14.06 -16.77
N ARG A 7 -17.71 -15.36 -17.08
CA ARG A 7 -18.58 -15.98 -18.08
C ARG A 7 -20.06 -15.74 -17.81
N ASP A 8 -20.46 -15.82 -16.55
CA ASP A 8 -21.86 -15.64 -16.12
C ASP A 8 -22.24 -14.16 -15.96
N GLY A 9 -21.32 -13.23 -16.25
CA GLY A 9 -21.55 -11.78 -16.22
C GLY A 9 -21.74 -11.18 -14.81
N ILE A 10 -21.34 -11.90 -13.76
CA ILE A 10 -21.46 -11.43 -12.37
C ILE A 10 -20.32 -10.45 -12.03
N ILE A 11 -19.13 -10.72 -12.54
CA ILE A 11 -17.95 -9.87 -12.40
C ILE A 11 -17.34 -9.58 -13.78
N LYS A 12 -16.62 -8.47 -13.87
CA LYS A 12 -15.80 -8.13 -15.03
C LYS A 12 -14.40 -8.72 -14.86
N GLU A 13 -13.63 -8.80 -15.94
CA GLU A 13 -12.25 -9.26 -15.88
C GLU A 13 -11.38 -8.39 -14.95
N ALA A 14 -11.59 -7.08 -14.94
CA ALA A 14 -10.92 -6.14 -14.06
C ALA A 14 -11.12 -6.45 -12.57
N ASP A 15 -12.29 -6.97 -12.18
CA ASP A 15 -12.63 -7.28 -10.78
C ASP A 15 -11.78 -8.45 -10.24
N SER A 16 -11.23 -9.30 -11.12
CA SER A 16 -10.37 -10.42 -10.77
C SER A 16 -8.88 -10.05 -10.60
N ALA A 17 -8.52 -8.80 -10.87
CA ALA A 17 -7.12 -8.35 -10.89
C ALA A 17 -6.43 -8.44 -9.52
N TYR A 18 -7.19 -8.33 -8.44
CA TYR A 18 -6.66 -8.44 -7.08
C TYR A 18 -7.76 -8.84 -6.10
N PHE A 19 -7.51 -9.94 -5.38
CA PHE A 19 -8.47 -10.46 -4.41
C PHE A 19 -7.73 -11.09 -3.23
N GLN A 20 -7.77 -10.43 -2.08
CA GLN A 20 -7.21 -10.93 -0.83
C GLN A 20 -8.24 -10.87 0.28
N VAL A 21 -8.25 -11.90 1.12
CA VAL A 21 -9.19 -12.05 2.24
C VAL A 21 -8.42 -12.38 3.50
N PHE A 22 -8.78 -11.73 4.59
CA PHE A 22 -8.16 -11.91 5.89
C PHE A 22 -9.22 -12.14 6.97
N SER A 23 -8.89 -12.97 7.96
CA SER A 23 -9.68 -13.02 9.19
C SER A 23 -9.49 -11.73 10.00
N VAL A 24 -10.55 -11.28 10.66
CA VAL A 24 -10.48 -10.14 11.58
C VAL A 24 -10.24 -10.67 13.00
N ALA A 25 -9.13 -10.26 13.62
CA ALA A 25 -8.77 -10.71 14.95
C ALA A 25 -9.87 -10.36 15.98
N GLY A 26 -10.29 -11.35 16.77
CA GLY A 26 -11.34 -11.19 17.77
C GLY A 26 -12.77 -11.15 17.22
N MET A 27 -12.99 -11.19 15.91
CA MET A 27 -14.33 -11.13 15.30
C MET A 27 -14.63 -12.41 14.51
N LYS A 28 -15.11 -13.42 15.23
CA LYS A 28 -15.49 -14.71 14.62
C LYS A 28 -16.59 -14.49 13.55
N GLY A 29 -16.39 -15.09 12.37
CA GLY A 29 -17.33 -14.98 11.25
C GLY A 29 -17.22 -13.68 10.45
N THR A 30 -16.25 -12.82 10.78
CA THR A 30 -16.00 -11.59 10.05
C THR A 30 -14.70 -11.71 9.23
N LEU A 31 -14.76 -11.27 7.98
CA LEU A 31 -13.62 -11.24 7.06
C LEU A 31 -13.41 -9.84 6.52
N ALA A 32 -12.15 -9.45 6.38
CA ALA A 32 -11.74 -8.24 5.72
C ALA A 32 -11.25 -8.56 4.30
N PHE A 33 -11.74 -7.84 3.32
CA PHE A 33 -11.37 -7.98 1.93
C PHE A 33 -10.46 -6.81 1.52
N ASN A 34 -9.20 -7.11 1.17
CA ASN A 34 -8.30 -6.14 0.58
C ASN A 34 -8.43 -6.20 -0.95
N CYS A 35 -9.52 -5.69 -1.44
CA CYS A 35 -9.89 -5.60 -2.85
C CYS A 35 -11.04 -4.58 -3.00
N PRO A 36 -11.36 -4.13 -4.22
CA PRO A 36 -10.69 -4.40 -5.49
C PRO A 36 -9.41 -3.58 -5.70
N ARG A 37 -8.73 -3.81 -6.83
CA ARG A 37 -7.71 -2.91 -7.37
C ARG A 37 -8.32 -2.10 -8.51
N ILE A 38 -8.23 -0.79 -8.43
CA ILE A 38 -8.72 0.08 -9.49
C ILE A 38 -7.75 0.04 -10.67
N LEU A 39 -8.24 -0.43 -11.80
CA LEU A 39 -7.54 -0.38 -13.08
C LEU A 39 -8.05 0.81 -13.89
N SER A 40 -7.18 1.42 -14.70
CA SER A 40 -7.51 2.57 -15.53
C SER A 40 -6.63 2.65 -16.76
N ASP A 41 -7.06 3.43 -17.75
CA ASP A 41 -6.28 3.64 -18.98
C ASP A 41 -5.09 4.59 -18.76
N LYS A 42 -5.11 5.36 -17.68
CA LYS A 42 -4.04 6.28 -17.28
C LYS A 42 -3.68 6.09 -15.81
N GLU A 43 -2.52 6.56 -15.42
CA GLU A 43 -2.17 6.69 -14.01
C GLU A 43 -3.09 7.71 -13.33
N LEU A 44 -3.68 7.31 -12.19
CA LEU A 44 -4.56 8.18 -11.40
C LEU A 44 -3.73 8.96 -10.39
N SER A 45 -3.93 10.27 -10.34
CA SER A 45 -3.28 11.13 -9.35
C SER A 45 -4.13 11.25 -8.08
N PRO A 46 -3.58 10.95 -6.90
CA PRO A 46 -4.28 11.17 -5.64
C PRO A 46 -4.45 12.66 -5.29
N ASP A 47 -3.77 13.56 -5.99
CA ASP A 47 -3.89 15.01 -5.84
C ASP A 47 -5.01 15.61 -6.75
N SER A 48 -5.57 14.78 -7.64
CA SER A 48 -6.69 15.13 -8.52
C SER A 48 -8.01 14.69 -7.91
N ILE A 49 -8.89 15.63 -7.58
CA ILE A 49 -10.22 15.31 -7.05
C ILE A 49 -11.05 14.47 -8.03
N GLN A 50 -10.86 14.67 -9.34
CA GLN A 50 -11.53 13.90 -10.38
C GLN A 50 -11.07 12.44 -10.38
N ASP A 51 -9.75 12.20 -10.27
CA ASP A 51 -9.18 10.86 -10.27
C ASP A 51 -9.54 10.12 -8.97
N VAL A 52 -9.51 10.79 -7.83
CA VAL A 52 -9.96 10.23 -6.54
C VAL A 52 -11.45 9.89 -6.59
N SER A 53 -12.29 10.78 -7.12
CA SER A 53 -13.73 10.53 -7.26
C SER A 53 -14.00 9.34 -8.18
N PHE A 54 -13.31 9.25 -9.31
CA PHE A 54 -13.38 8.09 -10.21
C PHE A 54 -13.02 6.80 -9.47
N ALA A 55 -11.89 6.80 -8.74
CA ALA A 55 -11.43 5.62 -8.01
C ALA A 55 -12.44 5.16 -6.94
N VAL A 56 -13.07 6.10 -6.23
CA VAL A 56 -14.10 5.79 -5.22
C VAL A 56 -15.35 5.19 -5.88
N ILE A 57 -15.84 5.79 -6.96
CA ILE A 57 -17.06 5.35 -7.65
C ILE A 57 -16.83 3.95 -8.25
N GLU A 58 -15.79 3.79 -9.06
CA GLU A 58 -15.46 2.51 -9.68
C GLU A 58 -15.19 1.42 -8.63
N GLY A 59 -14.45 1.77 -7.57
CA GLY A 59 -14.17 0.83 -6.47
C GLY A 59 -15.43 0.33 -5.78
N ARG A 60 -16.41 1.19 -5.54
CA ARG A 60 -17.69 0.81 -4.94
C ARG A 60 -18.53 -0.08 -5.87
N GLU A 61 -18.55 0.21 -7.17
CA GLU A 61 -19.21 -0.65 -8.15
C GLU A 61 -18.56 -2.04 -8.20
N GLN A 62 -17.23 -2.11 -8.19
CA GLN A 62 -16.49 -3.38 -8.14
C GLN A 62 -16.79 -4.16 -6.85
N ILE A 63 -16.87 -3.49 -5.69
CA ILE A 63 -17.23 -4.13 -4.41
C ILE A 63 -18.60 -4.80 -4.50
N TRP A 64 -19.61 -4.16 -5.09
CA TRP A 64 -20.93 -4.76 -5.25
C TRP A 64 -20.92 -5.96 -6.20
N ARG A 65 -20.16 -5.90 -7.29
CA ARG A 65 -19.99 -7.06 -8.19
C ARG A 65 -19.30 -8.22 -7.47
N LEU A 66 -18.20 -7.94 -6.74
CA LEU A 66 -17.47 -8.95 -5.95
C LEU A 66 -18.31 -9.52 -4.81
N TYR A 67 -19.12 -8.70 -4.14
CA TYR A 67 -20.06 -9.18 -3.11
C TYR A 67 -21.05 -10.20 -3.68
N ASN A 68 -21.70 -9.91 -4.79
CA ASN A 68 -22.61 -10.83 -5.46
C ASN A 68 -21.88 -12.10 -5.94
N PHE A 69 -20.68 -11.96 -6.42
CA PHE A 69 -19.81 -13.06 -6.83
C PHE A 69 -19.46 -13.99 -5.66
N VAL A 70 -19.03 -13.43 -4.54
CA VAL A 70 -18.67 -14.21 -3.34
C VAL A 70 -19.90 -14.97 -2.81
N LYS A 71 -21.05 -14.32 -2.70
CA LYS A 71 -22.30 -14.97 -2.26
C LYS A 71 -22.70 -16.15 -3.15
N ARG A 72 -22.46 -16.06 -4.44
CA ARG A 72 -22.88 -17.07 -5.40
C ARG A 72 -21.90 -18.23 -5.55
N TYR A 73 -20.59 -17.97 -5.43
CA TYR A 73 -19.58 -18.95 -5.80
C TYR A 73 -18.73 -19.46 -4.64
N PHE A 74 -18.81 -18.86 -3.46
CA PHE A 74 -18.02 -19.25 -2.30
C PHE A 74 -18.93 -19.87 -1.24
N PRO A 75 -18.73 -21.16 -0.89
CA PRO A 75 -19.52 -21.80 0.15
C PRO A 75 -19.37 -21.07 1.49
N GLY A 76 -20.49 -20.90 2.20
CA GLY A 76 -20.53 -20.24 3.50
C GLY A 76 -20.74 -18.72 3.45
N PHE A 77 -20.92 -18.16 2.23
CA PHE A 77 -21.18 -16.72 2.05
C PHE A 77 -22.63 -16.43 1.63
N GLU A 78 -23.49 -17.43 1.59
CA GLU A 78 -24.87 -17.30 1.11
C GLU A 78 -25.65 -16.22 1.86
N GLU A 79 -25.45 -16.16 3.19
CA GLU A 79 -26.10 -15.19 4.09
C GLU A 79 -25.15 -14.02 4.47
N ALA A 80 -23.97 -13.91 3.84
CA ALA A 80 -23.04 -12.84 4.13
C ALA A 80 -23.61 -11.47 3.76
N TYR A 81 -23.22 -10.45 4.50
CA TYR A 81 -23.55 -9.05 4.22
C TYR A 81 -22.32 -8.17 4.39
N ILE A 82 -22.31 -7.04 3.73
CA ILE A 82 -21.25 -6.02 3.89
C ILE A 82 -21.55 -5.23 5.15
N SER A 83 -20.71 -5.36 6.17
CA SER A 83 -20.82 -4.59 7.40
C SER A 83 -20.21 -3.19 7.28
N ASN A 84 -19.16 -3.04 6.48
CA ASN A 84 -18.50 -1.77 6.25
C ASN A 84 -17.75 -1.75 4.91
N ILE A 85 -17.64 -0.59 4.31
CA ILE A 85 -16.79 -0.30 3.14
C ILE A 85 -15.85 0.84 3.54
N ALA A 86 -14.58 0.76 3.14
CA ALA A 86 -13.62 1.83 3.41
C ALA A 86 -14.10 3.17 2.86
N ASP A 87 -13.96 4.23 3.66
CA ASP A 87 -14.42 5.58 3.31
C ASP A 87 -13.60 6.19 2.16
N MET A 88 -12.32 5.81 2.07
CA MET A 88 -11.38 6.33 1.08
C MET A 88 -10.66 5.20 0.33
N PRO A 89 -10.21 5.46 -0.92
CA PRO A 89 -9.37 4.51 -1.64
C PRO A 89 -8.02 4.35 -0.93
N GLY A 90 -7.47 3.14 -0.99
CA GLY A 90 -6.16 2.82 -0.43
C GLY A 90 -5.04 3.35 -1.31
N VAL A 91 -4.75 4.64 -1.24
CA VAL A 91 -3.63 5.25 -1.98
C VAL A 91 -2.31 4.71 -1.45
N ARG A 92 -1.57 3.99 -2.29
CA ARG A 92 -0.29 3.35 -1.92
C ARG A 92 0.90 4.27 -2.12
N GLU A 93 0.81 5.18 -3.07
CA GLU A 93 1.83 6.14 -3.43
C GLU A 93 1.22 7.46 -3.85
N SER A 94 1.93 8.53 -3.54
CA SER A 94 1.66 9.90 -3.91
C SER A 94 2.99 10.64 -4.00
N SER A 95 3.01 11.93 -3.67
CA SER A 95 4.22 12.73 -3.62
C SER A 95 5.19 12.23 -2.54
N ARG A 96 6.45 12.11 -2.86
CA ARG A 96 7.55 11.87 -1.95
C ARG A 96 8.29 13.17 -1.69
N PHE A 97 8.76 13.36 -0.48
CA PHE A 97 9.53 14.55 -0.12
C PHE A 97 11.02 14.34 -0.37
N GLU A 98 11.75 15.43 -0.56
CA GLU A 98 13.20 15.43 -0.62
C GLU A 98 13.76 15.57 0.79
N GLY A 99 14.40 14.52 1.27
CA GLY A 99 15.08 14.46 2.55
C GLY A 99 16.57 14.76 2.42
N GLU A 100 17.23 14.84 3.57
CA GLU A 100 18.71 14.94 3.64
C GLU A 100 19.38 13.76 2.92
N TYR A 101 18.68 12.63 2.78
CA TYR A 101 19.10 11.44 2.04
C TYR A 101 17.94 10.88 1.24
N VAL A 102 18.17 10.56 -0.05
CA VAL A 102 17.20 9.83 -0.89
C VAL A 102 17.58 8.36 -0.87
N TYR A 103 16.82 7.55 -0.12
CA TYR A 103 17.06 6.12 -0.03
C TYR A 103 16.69 5.41 -1.33
N SER A 104 17.61 4.64 -1.90
CA SER A 104 17.44 4.03 -3.23
C SER A 104 17.24 2.52 -3.19
N LYS A 105 16.80 1.96 -4.34
CA LYS A 105 16.75 0.51 -4.56
C LYS A 105 18.14 -0.10 -4.44
N GLU A 106 19.17 0.59 -4.90
CA GLU A 106 20.56 0.15 -4.85
C GLU A 106 21.05 0.03 -3.41
N ASP A 107 20.73 1.01 -2.54
CA ASP A 107 21.02 0.93 -1.11
C ASP A 107 20.37 -0.29 -0.46
N MET A 108 19.09 -0.55 -0.84
CA MET A 108 18.32 -1.68 -0.34
C MET A 108 18.94 -3.02 -0.76
N THR A 109 19.23 -3.19 -2.04
CA THR A 109 19.78 -4.43 -2.59
C THR A 109 21.19 -4.73 -2.13
N ALA A 110 21.98 -3.67 -1.86
CA ALA A 110 23.34 -3.77 -1.30
C ALA A 110 23.33 -3.99 0.23
N SER A 111 22.16 -4.02 0.87
CA SER A 111 22.05 -4.05 2.34
C SER A 111 22.92 -2.98 3.02
N LYS A 112 22.93 -1.77 2.44
CA LYS A 112 23.75 -0.68 2.93
C LYS A 112 23.45 -0.39 4.39
N THR A 113 24.51 -0.35 5.19
CA THR A 113 24.44 -0.01 6.61
C THR A 113 24.60 1.48 6.85
N PHE A 114 23.97 2.00 7.90
CA PHE A 114 24.02 3.38 8.30
C PHE A 114 24.40 3.48 9.78
N GLU A 115 24.98 4.57 10.20
CA GLU A 115 25.41 4.77 11.60
C GLU A 115 24.21 4.71 12.57
N ASN A 116 23.09 5.31 12.19
CA ASN A 116 21.86 5.36 12.99
C ASN A 116 20.65 4.89 12.19
N PRO A 117 20.53 3.58 11.90
CA PRO A 117 19.37 3.07 11.17
C PRO A 117 18.12 3.16 12.06
N VAL A 118 17.02 3.58 11.45
CA VAL A 118 15.73 3.73 12.13
C VAL A 118 14.76 2.59 11.82
N LEU A 119 15.11 1.78 10.85
CA LEU A 119 14.33 0.63 10.41
C LEU A 119 15.29 -0.48 9.95
N HIS A 120 14.97 -1.71 10.35
CA HIS A 120 15.51 -2.95 9.80
C HIS A 120 14.35 -3.75 9.23
N ALA A 121 14.38 -4.09 7.96
CA ALA A 121 13.29 -4.77 7.27
C ALA A 121 13.78 -5.70 6.16
N SER A 122 12.89 -6.59 5.72
CA SER A 122 13.11 -7.55 4.63
C SER A 122 11.88 -7.69 3.72
N TYR A 123 10.96 -6.72 3.79
CA TYR A 123 9.75 -6.76 2.96
C TYR A 123 10.11 -6.59 1.47
N PRO A 124 9.50 -7.35 0.55
CA PRO A 124 9.80 -7.27 -0.86
C PRO A 124 9.37 -5.93 -1.48
N ILE A 125 9.97 -5.59 -2.62
CA ILE A 125 9.51 -4.48 -3.45
C ILE A 125 8.18 -4.91 -4.10
N ASP A 126 7.08 -4.30 -3.65
CA ASP A 126 5.71 -4.63 -4.05
C ASP A 126 5.10 -3.46 -4.82
N ILE A 127 5.19 -3.54 -6.15
CA ILE A 127 4.67 -2.52 -7.07
C ILE A 127 3.34 -2.98 -7.64
N HIS A 128 2.31 -2.17 -7.42
CA HIS A 128 0.99 -2.34 -8.01
C HIS A 128 0.78 -1.29 -9.11
N SER A 129 0.75 -1.74 -10.34
CA SER A 129 0.46 -0.87 -11.49
C SER A 129 -1.04 -0.60 -11.62
N TYR A 130 -1.38 0.50 -12.30
CA TYR A 130 -2.74 0.79 -12.73
C TYR A 130 -3.22 -0.13 -13.88
N LYS A 131 -2.30 -0.86 -14.53
CA LYS A 131 -2.58 -1.87 -15.54
C LYS A 131 -2.55 -3.27 -14.92
N LYS A 132 -3.36 -4.19 -15.45
CA LYS A 132 -3.53 -5.54 -14.90
C LYS A 132 -2.22 -6.33 -14.83
N ASP A 133 -1.43 -6.33 -15.87
CA ASP A 133 -0.32 -7.26 -16.07
C ASP A 133 1.07 -6.68 -15.77
N THR A 134 1.14 -5.52 -15.12
CA THR A 134 2.41 -4.81 -14.88
C THR A 134 2.77 -4.69 -13.39
N SER A 135 2.07 -5.39 -12.51
CA SER A 135 2.45 -5.46 -11.09
C SER A 135 3.64 -6.39 -10.90
N THR A 136 4.61 -5.98 -10.11
CA THR A 136 5.81 -6.76 -9.80
C THR A 136 5.93 -6.98 -8.29
N LEU A 137 6.36 -8.19 -7.93
CA LEU A 137 6.76 -8.53 -6.58
C LEU A 137 8.20 -9.04 -6.65
N GLU A 138 9.14 -8.15 -6.38
CA GLU A 138 10.56 -8.47 -6.36
C GLU A 138 10.99 -8.69 -4.91
N LYS A 139 11.39 -9.91 -4.59
CA LYS A 139 11.90 -10.23 -3.24
C LYS A 139 13.14 -9.39 -2.96
N ALA A 140 13.15 -8.74 -1.80
CA ALA A 140 14.40 -8.25 -1.25
C ALA A 140 15.34 -9.45 -1.06
N VAL A 141 16.55 -9.36 -1.60
CA VAL A 141 17.51 -10.47 -1.55
C VAL A 141 18.05 -10.63 -0.12
N ASN A 142 18.11 -9.52 0.62
CA ASN A 142 18.64 -9.44 1.98
C ASN A 142 17.83 -8.44 2.82
N ASP A 143 18.12 -8.43 4.11
CA ASP A 143 17.67 -7.39 5.02
C ASP A 143 18.24 -6.03 4.62
N TYR A 144 17.48 -4.98 4.85
CA TYR A 144 17.89 -3.62 4.53
C TYR A 144 17.59 -2.64 5.67
N TYR A 145 18.29 -1.52 5.66
CA TYR A 145 18.27 -0.52 6.73
C TYR A 145 17.93 0.85 6.17
N LEU A 146 17.09 1.61 6.88
CA LEU A 146 16.70 2.96 6.49
C LEU A 146 17.40 3.97 7.42
N PRO A 147 18.10 4.99 6.91
CA PRO A 147 18.68 6.06 7.73
C PRO A 147 17.64 7.09 8.13
N VAL A 148 17.83 7.73 9.28
CA VAL A 148 16.96 8.82 9.76
C VAL A 148 16.96 10.03 8.82
N GLU A 149 18.03 10.24 8.09
CA GLU A 149 18.22 11.31 7.09
C GLU A 149 17.18 11.26 5.96
N SER A 150 16.66 10.08 5.65
CA SER A 150 15.54 9.91 4.68
C SER A 150 14.18 10.37 5.22
N LEU A 151 14.11 10.66 6.51
CA LEU A 151 12.90 11.16 7.19
C LEU A 151 13.01 12.65 7.56
N LYS A 152 14.14 13.30 7.29
CA LYS A 152 14.40 14.71 7.58
C LYS A 152 14.31 15.54 6.32
N SER A 153 13.70 16.71 6.39
CA SER A 153 13.64 17.62 5.26
C SER A 153 15.04 18.15 4.91
N ALA A 154 15.38 18.14 3.62
CA ALA A 154 16.60 18.79 3.12
C ALA A 154 16.56 20.32 3.26
N GLN A 155 15.35 20.92 3.32
CA GLN A 155 15.18 22.38 3.31
C GLN A 155 14.91 22.96 4.71
N PHE A 156 14.20 22.21 5.58
CA PHE A 156 13.74 22.73 6.88
C PHE A 156 14.26 21.89 8.04
N LYS A 157 15.02 22.50 8.92
CA LYS A 157 15.67 21.82 10.06
C LYS A 157 14.72 21.19 11.08
N ASN A 158 13.46 21.64 11.11
CA ASN A 158 12.45 21.21 12.06
C ASN A 158 11.27 20.46 11.40
N LEU A 159 11.44 20.00 10.16
CA LEU A 159 10.43 19.27 9.41
C LEU A 159 10.88 17.83 9.15
N TYR A 160 10.00 16.88 9.48
CA TYR A 160 10.20 15.45 9.29
C TYR A 160 9.06 14.84 8.49
N PHE A 161 9.35 13.72 7.84
CA PHE A 161 8.41 12.93 7.08
C PHE A 161 8.43 11.50 7.59
N ALA A 162 7.29 10.92 7.93
CA ALA A 162 7.18 9.52 8.33
C ALA A 162 6.06 8.83 7.58
N GLY A 163 6.34 7.70 6.97
CA GLY A 163 5.36 6.94 6.23
C GLY A 163 5.57 6.96 4.72
N ARG A 164 4.49 6.91 3.93
CA ARG A 164 4.52 6.74 2.46
C ARG A 164 5.19 7.89 1.69
N ASN A 165 5.37 9.03 2.33
CA ASN A 165 5.95 10.26 1.79
C ASN A 165 7.44 10.42 2.11
N LEU A 166 8.12 9.39 2.65
CA LEU A 166 9.55 9.43 2.94
C LEU A 166 10.39 9.74 1.69
N SER A 167 11.62 10.18 1.91
CA SER A 167 12.60 10.44 0.84
C SER A 167 13.21 9.13 0.34
N ALA A 168 12.67 8.62 -0.76
CA ALA A 168 13.14 7.38 -1.37
C ALA A 168 12.86 7.35 -2.87
N THR A 169 13.56 6.47 -3.61
CA THR A 169 13.16 6.14 -4.98
C THR A 169 11.82 5.40 -5.00
N PHE A 170 11.19 5.31 -6.15
CA PHE A 170 9.89 4.66 -6.33
C PHE A 170 9.90 3.20 -5.82
N GLU A 171 10.91 2.44 -6.23
CA GLU A 171 11.04 1.02 -5.87
C GLU A 171 11.31 0.84 -4.37
N ALA A 172 12.19 1.67 -3.81
CA ALA A 172 12.48 1.62 -2.38
C ALA A 172 11.25 1.98 -1.54
N GLN A 173 10.49 2.99 -1.95
CA GLN A 173 9.23 3.37 -1.30
C GLN A 173 8.23 2.22 -1.36
N ALA A 174 8.14 1.48 -2.47
CA ALA A 174 7.22 0.36 -2.62
C ALA A 174 7.43 -0.75 -1.58
N ALA A 175 8.66 -0.93 -1.09
CA ALA A 175 8.97 -1.86 0.01
C ALA A 175 8.74 -1.23 1.40
N LEU A 176 8.99 0.07 1.54
CA LEU A 176 9.00 0.76 2.84
C LEU A 176 7.63 1.26 3.30
N ARG A 177 6.63 1.34 2.43
CA ARG A 177 5.30 1.91 2.70
C ARG A 177 4.35 1.05 3.51
N ILE A 178 4.74 -0.16 3.91
CA ILE A 178 3.90 -1.04 4.72
C ILE A 178 3.72 -0.47 6.13
N GLN A 179 2.60 -0.82 6.78
CA GLN A 179 2.22 -0.25 8.08
C GLN A 179 3.30 -0.40 9.14
N THR A 180 3.92 -1.57 9.26
CA THR A 180 4.99 -1.83 10.24
C THR A 180 6.17 -0.89 10.06
N SER A 181 6.62 -0.68 8.82
CA SER A 181 7.68 0.28 8.51
C SER A 181 7.27 1.72 8.81
N CYS A 182 6.03 2.10 8.49
CA CYS A 182 5.51 3.44 8.79
C CYS A 182 5.44 3.72 10.30
N PHE A 183 5.06 2.73 11.12
CA PHE A 183 5.07 2.87 12.58
C PHE A 183 6.49 3.04 13.12
N SER A 184 7.44 2.25 12.64
CA SER A 184 8.85 2.39 13.03
C SER A 184 9.44 3.75 12.65
N MET A 185 9.08 4.27 11.46
CA MET A 185 9.50 5.62 11.04
C MET A 185 8.93 6.69 11.99
N GLY A 186 7.64 6.61 12.35
CA GLY A 186 7.03 7.56 13.28
C GLY A 186 7.69 7.55 14.66
N GLU A 187 7.98 6.37 15.21
CA GLU A 187 8.72 6.22 16.47
C GLU A 187 10.14 6.80 16.37
N ALA A 188 10.84 6.53 15.28
CA ALA A 188 12.20 7.02 15.06
C ALA A 188 12.27 8.53 14.97
N VAL A 189 11.33 9.17 14.26
CA VAL A 189 11.21 10.62 14.19
C VAL A 189 10.98 11.22 15.58
N ALA A 190 10.07 10.67 16.35
CA ALA A 190 9.82 11.14 17.72
C ALA A 190 11.08 11.06 18.61
N LYS A 191 11.82 9.94 18.51
CA LYS A 191 13.09 9.77 19.24
C LYS A 191 14.17 10.76 18.80
N ASP A 192 14.30 11.04 17.50
CA ASP A 192 15.29 11.99 16.98
C ASP A 192 14.97 13.43 17.45
N ILE A 193 13.70 13.83 17.41
CA ILE A 193 13.25 15.14 17.91
C ILE A 193 13.60 15.30 19.40
N LEU A 194 13.30 14.32 20.23
CA LEU A 194 13.59 14.35 21.66
C LEU A 194 15.10 14.42 21.97
N ARG A 195 15.94 13.77 21.17
CA ARG A 195 17.41 13.84 21.31
C ARG A 195 17.97 15.22 21.00
N ARG A 196 17.38 15.94 20.05
CA ARG A 196 17.80 17.29 19.64
C ARG A 196 17.38 18.40 20.61
N GLN A 197 16.44 18.13 21.51
CA GLN A 197 15.99 19.07 22.52
C GLN A 197 16.85 19.04 23.80
N LYS A 198 17.79 18.11 23.87
CA LYS A 198 18.78 17.99 24.97
C LYS A 198 20.09 18.61 24.55
#